data_e51f707057ff06932e355a0ea13b6604
#
_entry.id   e51f707057ff06932e355a0ea13b6604
#
_cell.length_a   1.000
_cell.length_b   1.000
_cell.length_c   1.000
_cell.angle_alpha   90.00
_cell.angle_beta   90.00
_cell.angle_gamma   90.00
#
_symmetry.space_group_name_H-M   'P 1'
#
loop_
_entity.id
_entity.type
_entity.pdbx_description
1 polymer ?
#
loop_
_entity_poly.entity_id
_entity_poly.type
_entity_poly.pdbx_seq_one_letter_code
_entity_poly.pdbx_strand_id
1 'polypeptide(L)'
;IFVLDEADRMLDMGFIHDVRRVIKLLPQKKQTMFFSATLPPEIMDLVDTLLHDPVRAAAAPVSTPVEVIRQEVCLVDRGNKTSLLLAILDQEQVGNALVFTRTKHGADKVARDLNRKGVAAAAIHGNKSQTARQESLRKFKAGEVRVLVATDIAARGLDIEDLAFVFNYNLPEVPEYYIHRIGRTGRAGK
;
A
#
# COMPACT_ATOMS: atom_id res chain seq x y z
N ILE A 1 -7.67 18.25 -18.38
CA ILE A 1 -8.17 17.02 -17.75
C ILE A 1 -7.72 17.05 -16.30
N PHE A 2 -8.62 16.75 -15.37
CA PHE A 2 -8.34 16.57 -13.95
C PHE A 2 -8.69 15.14 -13.57
N VAL A 3 -7.76 14.44 -12.93
CA VAL A 3 -7.96 13.05 -12.46
C VAL A 3 -7.76 13.03 -10.96
N LEU A 4 -8.77 12.57 -10.23
CA LEU A 4 -8.68 12.28 -8.80
C LEU A 4 -8.79 10.76 -8.63
N ASP A 5 -7.70 10.15 -8.23
CA ASP A 5 -7.59 8.71 -8.02
C ASP A 5 -7.49 8.38 -6.53
N GLU A 6 -7.98 7.20 -6.14
CA GLU A 6 -8.02 6.73 -4.74
C GLU A 6 -8.64 7.78 -3.78
N ALA A 7 -9.77 8.38 -4.16
CA ALA A 7 -10.35 9.51 -3.43
C ALA A 7 -10.78 9.15 -2.00
N ASP A 8 -11.32 7.96 -1.77
CA ASP A 8 -11.64 7.44 -0.43
C ASP A 8 -10.41 7.40 0.48
N ARG A 9 -9.25 7.05 -0.08
CA ARG A 9 -7.99 7.03 0.67
C ARG A 9 -7.49 8.43 1.02
N MET A 10 -7.74 9.41 0.16
CA MET A 10 -7.42 10.81 0.48
C MET A 10 -8.26 11.32 1.64
N LEU A 11 -9.52 10.86 1.75
CA LEU A 11 -10.38 11.14 2.89
C LEU A 11 -9.80 10.55 4.19
N ASP A 12 -9.48 9.25 4.18
CA ASP A 12 -8.90 8.54 5.33
C ASP A 12 -7.61 9.18 5.85
N MET A 13 -6.83 9.78 4.96
CA MET A 13 -5.59 10.47 5.29
C MET A 13 -5.79 11.91 5.76
N GLY A 14 -7.02 12.41 5.80
CA GLY A 14 -7.35 13.78 6.16
C GLY A 14 -7.03 14.83 5.08
N PHE A 15 -6.69 14.41 3.84
CA PHE A 15 -6.36 15.31 2.74
C PHE A 15 -7.57 15.94 2.04
N ILE A 16 -8.78 15.65 2.49
CA ILE A 16 -10.00 16.18 1.87
C ILE A 16 -10.00 17.70 1.78
N HIS A 17 -9.46 18.38 2.79
CA HIS A 17 -9.36 19.84 2.79
C HIS A 17 -8.36 20.36 1.76
N ASP A 18 -7.23 19.67 1.59
CA ASP A 18 -6.22 20.03 0.60
C ASP A 18 -6.71 19.75 -0.82
N VAL A 19 -7.41 18.65 -1.03
CA VAL A 19 -8.09 18.34 -2.30
C VAL A 19 -9.09 19.44 -2.64
N ARG A 20 -9.94 19.86 -1.71
CA ARG A 20 -10.91 20.98 -1.91
C ARG A 20 -10.20 22.31 -2.24
N ARG A 21 -9.03 22.56 -1.66
CA ARG A 21 -8.23 23.78 -1.99
C ARG A 21 -7.70 23.70 -3.42
N VAL A 22 -7.16 22.56 -3.83
CA VAL A 22 -6.69 22.35 -5.21
C VAL A 22 -7.82 22.52 -6.22
N ILE A 23 -8.98 21.92 -5.94
CA ILE A 23 -10.18 22.03 -6.80
C ILE A 23 -10.57 23.48 -7.09
N LYS A 24 -10.49 24.35 -6.08
CA LYS A 24 -10.81 25.79 -6.22
C LYS A 24 -9.87 26.55 -7.16
N LEU A 25 -8.67 26.01 -7.40
CA LEU A 25 -7.68 26.60 -8.30
C LEU A 25 -7.81 26.09 -9.75
N LEU A 26 -8.64 25.09 -9.97
CA LEU A 26 -8.81 24.49 -11.29
C LEU A 26 -9.79 25.30 -12.15
N PRO A 27 -9.58 25.30 -13.48
CA PRO A 27 -10.55 25.89 -14.41
C PRO A 27 -11.95 25.28 -14.22
N GLN A 28 -13.00 26.09 -14.34
CA GLN A 28 -14.37 25.58 -14.23
C GLN A 28 -14.70 24.60 -15.36
N LYS A 29 -14.33 24.92 -16.59
CA LYS A 29 -14.54 24.03 -17.74
C LYS A 29 -13.34 23.07 -17.88
N LYS A 30 -13.55 21.83 -17.51
CA LYS A 30 -12.54 20.77 -17.60
C LYS A 30 -13.21 19.41 -17.70
N GLN A 31 -12.52 18.44 -18.29
CA GLN A 31 -12.90 17.04 -18.13
C GLN A 31 -12.39 16.56 -16.76
N THR A 32 -13.26 15.95 -15.99
CA THR A 32 -12.91 15.39 -14.67
C THR A 32 -13.15 13.89 -14.67
N MET A 33 -12.16 13.14 -14.20
CA MET A 33 -12.24 11.70 -13.95
C MET A 33 -12.03 11.47 -12.47
N PHE A 34 -12.91 10.67 -11.86
CA PHE A 34 -12.92 10.39 -10.44
C PHE A 34 -12.90 8.88 -10.21
N PHE A 35 -11.92 8.41 -9.47
CA PHE A 35 -11.76 6.99 -9.14
C PHE A 35 -11.74 6.80 -7.62
N SER A 36 -12.54 5.86 -7.15
CA SER A 36 -12.62 5.50 -5.74
C SER A 36 -13.07 4.06 -5.60
N ALA A 37 -12.51 3.32 -4.66
CA ALA A 37 -12.94 1.96 -4.37
C ALA A 37 -14.23 1.94 -3.54
N THR A 38 -14.41 2.94 -2.67
CA THR A 38 -15.61 3.12 -1.83
C THR A 38 -16.18 4.52 -2.00
N LEU A 39 -17.47 4.68 -1.73
CA LEU A 39 -18.19 5.95 -1.88
C LEU A 39 -18.91 6.31 -0.56
N PRO A 40 -18.17 6.58 0.53
CA PRO A 40 -18.78 7.10 1.76
C PRO A 40 -19.40 8.48 1.53
N PRO A 41 -20.29 8.97 2.43
CA PRO A 41 -21.02 10.23 2.23
C PRO A 41 -20.12 11.42 1.90
N GLU A 42 -18.98 11.55 2.57
CA GLU A 42 -18.04 12.65 2.37
C GLU A 42 -17.38 12.61 0.98
N ILE A 43 -17.23 11.44 0.40
CA ILE A 43 -16.76 11.26 -0.98
C ILE A 43 -17.88 11.56 -1.96
N MET A 44 -19.12 11.20 -1.65
CA MET A 44 -20.27 11.58 -2.48
C MET A 44 -20.44 13.09 -2.56
N ASP A 45 -20.27 13.82 -1.45
CA ASP A 45 -20.26 15.30 -1.44
C ASP A 45 -19.18 15.87 -2.37
N LEU A 46 -18.03 15.22 -2.42
CA LEU A 46 -16.93 15.62 -3.32
C LEU A 46 -17.28 15.33 -4.79
N VAL A 47 -17.87 14.18 -5.07
CA VAL A 47 -18.37 13.80 -6.39
C VAL A 47 -19.37 14.83 -6.90
N ASP A 48 -20.37 15.18 -6.08
CA ASP A 48 -21.44 16.14 -6.44
C ASP A 48 -20.88 17.57 -6.67
N THR A 49 -19.79 17.91 -5.98
CA THR A 49 -19.10 19.19 -6.18
C THR A 49 -18.26 19.23 -7.47
N LEU A 50 -17.68 18.11 -7.85
CA LEU A 50 -16.68 18.03 -8.93
C LEU A 50 -17.24 17.64 -10.27
N LEU A 51 -18.27 16.81 -10.29
CA LEU A 51 -18.78 16.17 -11.49
C LEU A 51 -20.17 16.74 -11.84
N HIS A 52 -20.37 16.98 -13.13
CA HIS A 52 -21.66 17.39 -13.69
C HIS A 52 -22.12 16.29 -14.65
N ASP A 53 -23.25 15.68 -14.34
CA ASP A 53 -23.85 14.59 -15.13
C ASP A 53 -22.81 13.49 -15.49
N PRO A 54 -22.15 12.86 -14.50
CA PRO A 54 -21.08 11.95 -14.76
C PRO A 54 -21.59 10.60 -15.29
N VAL A 55 -20.87 10.05 -16.27
CA VAL A 55 -21.03 8.64 -16.62
C VAL A 55 -20.42 7.80 -15.49
N ARG A 56 -21.22 6.91 -14.92
CA ARG A 56 -20.77 6.01 -13.87
C ARG A 56 -20.41 4.65 -14.47
N ALA A 57 -19.19 4.22 -14.22
CA ALA A 57 -18.72 2.87 -14.52
C ALA A 57 -18.27 2.21 -13.23
N ALA A 58 -18.90 1.11 -12.87
CA ALA A 58 -18.47 0.29 -11.75
C ALA A 58 -17.78 -0.96 -12.30
N ALA A 59 -16.53 -1.18 -11.91
CA ALA A 59 -15.94 -2.50 -12.05
C ALA A 59 -16.69 -3.46 -11.10
N ALA A 60 -16.85 -4.71 -11.52
CA ALA A 60 -17.41 -5.73 -10.64
C ALA A 60 -16.65 -5.72 -9.30
N PRO A 61 -17.31 -5.95 -8.15
CA PRO A 61 -16.60 -6.03 -6.89
C PRO A 61 -15.43 -6.98 -7.05
N VAL A 62 -14.25 -6.50 -6.71
CA VAL A 62 -13.04 -7.34 -6.73
C VAL A 62 -13.15 -8.31 -5.55
N SER A 63 -14.10 -9.25 -5.65
CA SER A 63 -14.19 -10.40 -4.74
C SER A 63 -13.13 -11.45 -5.02
N THR A 64 -12.37 -11.30 -6.10
CA THR A 64 -11.55 -12.34 -6.68
C THR A 64 -10.04 -12.32 -6.37
N PRO A 65 -9.36 -11.24 -5.94
CA PRO A 65 -7.95 -11.37 -5.57
C PRO A 65 -7.74 -12.24 -4.33
N VAL A 66 -8.74 -12.34 -3.47
CA VAL A 66 -8.64 -13.12 -2.22
C VAL A 66 -8.60 -14.62 -2.48
N GLU A 67 -9.30 -15.09 -3.52
CA GLU A 67 -9.38 -16.53 -3.85
C GLU A 67 -8.13 -17.08 -4.53
N VAL A 68 -7.37 -16.23 -5.20
CA VAL A 68 -6.13 -16.63 -5.92
C VAL A 68 -4.91 -16.57 -5.00
N ILE A 69 -4.98 -15.82 -3.89
CA ILE A 69 -3.87 -15.62 -2.98
C ILE A 69 -3.92 -16.65 -1.85
N ARG A 70 -2.89 -17.50 -1.75
CA ARG A 70 -2.72 -18.36 -0.59
C ARG A 70 -2.44 -17.51 0.64
N GLN A 71 -3.28 -17.62 1.66
CA GLN A 71 -3.16 -16.84 2.88
C GLN A 71 -2.93 -17.76 4.07
N GLU A 72 -1.98 -17.38 4.91
CA GLU A 72 -1.64 -18.12 6.12
C GLU A 72 -1.59 -17.19 7.33
N VAL A 73 -2.04 -17.68 8.48
CA VAL A 73 -2.00 -16.97 9.75
C VAL A 73 -1.07 -17.72 10.70
N CYS A 74 -0.03 -17.05 11.18
CA CYS A 74 0.88 -17.58 12.18
C CYS A 74 0.63 -16.94 13.53
N LEU A 75 0.21 -17.73 14.51
CA LEU A 75 0.11 -17.28 15.90
C LEU A 75 1.50 -17.24 16.52
N VAL A 76 1.90 -16.07 16.98
CA VAL A 76 3.26 -15.84 17.49
C VAL A 76 3.27 -14.74 18.55
N ASP A 77 4.07 -14.90 19.59
CA ASP A 77 4.30 -13.86 20.59
C ASP A 77 4.99 -12.64 19.96
N ARG A 78 4.65 -11.47 20.49
CA ARG A 78 5.18 -10.19 19.98
C ARG A 78 6.71 -10.17 19.89
N GLY A 79 7.41 -10.76 20.88
CA GLY A 79 8.87 -10.82 20.91
C GLY A 79 9.48 -11.71 19.82
N ASN A 80 8.74 -12.69 19.35
CA ASN A 80 9.20 -13.71 18.40
C ASN A 80 8.85 -13.41 16.93
N LYS A 81 8.09 -12.33 16.67
CA LYS A 81 7.65 -11.99 15.28
C LYS A 81 8.78 -11.86 14.29
N THR A 82 9.88 -11.20 14.66
CA THR A 82 11.02 -11.02 13.76
C THR A 82 11.74 -12.33 13.50
N SER A 83 11.86 -13.20 14.51
CA SER A 83 12.46 -14.52 14.37
C SER A 83 11.63 -15.43 13.44
N LEU A 84 10.30 -15.39 13.58
CA LEU A 84 9.40 -16.11 12.70
C LEU A 84 9.50 -15.57 11.25
N LEU A 85 9.49 -14.25 11.06
CA LEU A 85 9.67 -13.64 9.75
C LEU A 85 10.99 -14.10 9.10
N LEU A 86 12.08 -14.11 9.85
CA LEU A 86 13.38 -14.59 9.37
C LEU A 86 13.32 -16.07 8.97
N ALA A 87 12.70 -16.92 9.77
CA ALA A 87 12.57 -18.35 9.48
C ALA A 87 11.78 -18.59 8.18
N ILE A 88 10.70 -17.81 7.95
CA ILE A 88 9.92 -17.91 6.71
C ILE A 88 10.74 -17.38 5.51
N LEU A 89 11.46 -16.27 5.68
CA LEU A 89 12.29 -15.68 4.63
C LEU A 89 13.49 -16.58 4.26
N ASP A 90 13.95 -17.42 5.18
CA ASP A 90 15.06 -18.36 4.95
C ASP A 90 14.65 -19.57 4.10
N GLN A 91 13.37 -19.82 3.94
CA GLN A 91 12.87 -20.82 3.00
C GLN A 91 13.24 -20.44 1.57
N GLU A 92 13.69 -21.39 0.77
CA GLU A 92 14.30 -21.19 -0.55
C GLU A 92 13.40 -20.48 -1.58
N GLN A 93 12.10 -20.49 -1.39
CA GLN A 93 11.15 -19.96 -2.37
C GLN A 93 10.73 -18.52 -2.13
N VAL A 94 11.14 -17.88 -1.03
CA VAL A 94 10.83 -16.48 -0.79
C VAL A 94 11.83 -15.58 -1.50
N GLY A 95 11.44 -15.09 -2.66
CA GLY A 95 12.19 -14.06 -3.39
C GLY A 95 12.03 -12.67 -2.75
N ASN A 96 11.66 -11.67 -3.54
CA ASN A 96 11.36 -10.34 -3.04
C ASN A 96 10.06 -10.34 -2.21
N ALA A 97 10.07 -9.66 -1.06
CA ALA A 97 8.95 -9.60 -0.16
C ALA A 97 8.65 -8.17 0.32
N LEU A 98 7.36 -7.87 0.50
CA LEU A 98 6.90 -6.63 1.12
C LEU A 98 6.36 -6.95 2.52
N VAL A 99 6.88 -6.23 3.52
CA VAL A 99 6.50 -6.41 4.93
C VAL A 99 5.78 -5.16 5.42
N PHE A 100 4.55 -5.30 5.84
CA PHE A 100 3.76 -4.20 6.39
C PHE A 100 3.89 -4.10 7.90
N THR A 101 4.26 -2.91 8.37
CA THR A 101 4.30 -2.56 9.79
C THR A 101 3.36 -1.40 10.08
N ARG A 102 2.84 -1.35 11.32
CA ARG A 102 1.92 -0.29 11.75
C ARG A 102 2.60 1.07 11.84
N THR A 103 3.87 1.12 12.26
CA THR A 103 4.56 2.37 12.58
C THR A 103 5.87 2.52 11.81
N LYS A 104 6.26 3.77 11.57
CA LYS A 104 7.56 4.13 10.98
C LYS A 104 8.75 3.58 11.78
N HIS A 105 8.69 3.64 13.11
CA HIS A 105 9.73 3.09 13.97
C HIS A 105 9.76 1.57 13.92
N GLY A 106 8.59 0.93 13.77
CA GLY A 106 8.49 -0.51 13.53
C GLY A 106 9.16 -0.90 12.22
N ALA A 107 8.94 -0.13 11.15
CA ALA A 107 9.57 -0.37 9.85
C ALA A 107 11.10 -0.28 9.94
N ASP A 108 11.62 0.78 10.54
CA ASP A 108 13.08 0.92 10.73
C ASP A 108 13.66 -0.20 11.60
N LYS A 109 12.95 -0.59 12.67
CA LYS A 109 13.40 -1.67 13.55
C LYS A 109 13.46 -3.00 12.81
N VAL A 110 12.39 -3.40 12.14
CA VAL A 110 12.32 -4.67 11.40
C VAL A 110 13.40 -4.71 10.30
N ALA A 111 13.53 -3.65 9.50
CA ALA A 111 14.56 -3.58 8.46
C ALA A 111 15.97 -3.71 9.04
N ARG A 112 16.26 -3.06 10.16
CA ARG A 112 17.55 -3.15 10.85
C ARG A 112 17.82 -4.56 11.37
N ASP A 113 16.82 -5.18 11.98
CA ASP A 113 16.95 -6.52 12.55
C ASP A 113 17.17 -7.57 11.45
N LEU A 114 16.50 -7.43 10.30
CA LEU A 114 16.71 -8.25 9.09
C LEU A 114 18.15 -8.10 8.57
N ASN A 115 18.62 -6.85 8.38
CA ASN A 115 19.98 -6.58 7.92
C ASN A 115 21.05 -7.17 8.86
N ARG A 116 20.84 -7.10 10.18
CA ARG A 116 21.75 -7.72 11.17
C ARG A 116 21.84 -9.24 11.03
N LYS A 117 20.83 -9.85 10.44
CA LYS A 117 20.76 -11.29 10.18
C LYS A 117 21.11 -11.67 8.73
N GLY A 118 21.68 -10.73 7.97
CA GLY A 118 22.15 -10.97 6.60
C GLY A 118 21.06 -10.89 5.53
N VAL A 119 19.82 -10.51 5.88
CA VAL A 119 18.75 -10.30 4.92
C VAL A 119 18.74 -8.85 4.47
N ALA A 120 19.06 -8.59 3.20
CA ALA A 120 19.07 -7.24 2.64
C ALA A 120 17.67 -6.62 2.70
N ALA A 121 17.47 -5.63 3.57
CA ALA A 121 16.19 -5.00 3.82
C ALA A 121 16.30 -3.47 3.84
N ALA A 122 15.26 -2.79 3.36
CA ALA A 122 15.12 -1.35 3.43
C ALA A 122 13.77 -0.96 3.99
N ALA A 123 13.72 0.15 4.77
CA ALA A 123 12.47 0.69 5.28
C ALA A 123 12.00 1.87 4.41
N ILE A 124 10.67 1.93 4.17
CA ILE A 124 10.02 3.03 3.47
C ILE A 124 8.83 3.54 4.29
N HIS A 125 8.87 4.81 4.69
CA HIS A 125 7.84 5.45 5.51
C HIS A 125 7.92 6.97 5.42
N GLY A 126 6.92 7.69 5.95
CA GLY A 126 6.78 9.12 5.81
C GLY A 126 7.93 9.99 6.37
N ASN A 127 8.75 9.46 7.29
CA ASN A 127 9.93 10.18 7.80
C ASN A 127 11.18 10.03 6.90
N LYS A 128 11.14 9.22 5.85
CA LYS A 128 12.22 9.16 4.86
C LYS A 128 12.04 10.29 3.84
N SER A 129 13.13 10.90 3.42
CA SER A 129 13.09 11.85 2.30
C SER A 129 12.61 11.17 1.02
N GLN A 130 12.08 11.95 0.09
CA GLN A 130 11.61 11.39 -1.18
C GLN A 130 12.74 10.69 -1.95
N THR A 131 13.95 11.24 -1.92
CA THR A 131 15.13 10.61 -2.53
C THR A 131 15.44 9.26 -1.90
N ALA A 132 15.43 9.17 -0.56
CA ALA A 132 15.68 7.91 0.14
C ALA A 132 14.59 6.85 -0.16
N ARG A 133 13.31 7.28 -0.31
CA ARG A 133 12.21 6.40 -0.68
C ARG A 133 12.38 5.86 -2.11
N GLN A 134 12.72 6.72 -3.05
CA GLN A 134 12.98 6.35 -4.45
C GLN A 134 14.16 5.38 -4.55
N GLU A 135 15.24 5.64 -3.82
CA GLU A 135 16.41 4.76 -3.81
C GLU A 135 16.11 3.39 -3.20
N SER A 136 15.35 3.34 -2.10
CA SER A 136 14.92 2.06 -1.52
C SER A 136 14.07 1.25 -2.50
N LEU A 137 13.16 1.92 -3.21
CA LEU A 137 12.31 1.30 -4.23
C LEU A 137 13.14 0.81 -5.42
N ARG A 138 14.07 1.63 -5.91
CA ARG A 138 14.99 1.26 -7.00
C ARG A 138 15.78 0.00 -6.65
N LYS A 139 16.40 -0.02 -5.46
CA LYS A 139 17.16 -1.17 -4.97
C LYS A 139 16.30 -2.43 -4.83
N PHE A 140 15.08 -2.28 -4.35
CA PHE A 140 14.14 -3.38 -4.23
C PHE A 140 13.77 -3.95 -5.61
N LYS A 141 13.45 -3.10 -6.59
CA LYS A 141 13.15 -3.52 -7.97
C LYS A 141 14.36 -4.15 -8.66
N ALA A 142 15.57 -3.71 -8.35
CA ALA A 142 16.82 -4.28 -8.87
C ALA A 142 17.25 -5.59 -8.18
N GLY A 143 16.54 -6.03 -7.13
CA GLY A 143 16.91 -7.20 -6.34
C GLY A 143 18.10 -6.98 -5.39
N GLU A 144 18.63 -5.76 -5.30
CA GLU A 144 19.70 -5.39 -4.34
C GLU A 144 19.17 -5.40 -2.89
N VAL A 145 17.88 -5.16 -2.71
CA VAL A 145 17.15 -5.29 -1.45
C VAL A 145 16.10 -6.38 -1.64
N ARG A 146 16.15 -7.42 -0.82
CA ARG A 146 15.22 -8.55 -0.85
C ARG A 146 13.90 -8.24 -0.16
N VAL A 147 13.94 -7.47 0.93
CA VAL A 147 12.76 -7.17 1.75
C VAL A 147 12.54 -5.67 1.85
N LEU A 148 11.39 -5.20 1.39
CA LEU A 148 10.96 -3.83 1.62
C LEU A 148 9.99 -3.79 2.81
N VAL A 149 10.33 -3.02 3.85
CA VAL A 149 9.48 -2.87 5.03
C VAL A 149 8.78 -1.53 4.97
N ALA A 150 7.46 -1.52 4.90
CA ALA A 150 6.66 -0.33 4.65
C ALA A 150 5.56 -0.09 5.70
N THR A 151 5.17 1.17 5.85
CA THR A 151 3.89 1.53 6.44
C THR A 151 2.84 1.67 5.33
N ASP A 152 1.54 1.52 5.66
CA ASP A 152 0.44 1.63 4.68
C ASP A 152 0.53 2.92 3.86
N ILE A 153 0.71 4.05 4.53
CA ILE A 153 0.80 5.37 3.88
C ILE A 153 1.96 5.40 2.87
N ALA A 154 3.10 4.83 3.21
CA ALA A 154 4.27 4.90 2.35
C ALA A 154 4.25 3.89 1.21
N ALA A 155 3.53 2.78 1.37
CA ALA A 155 3.34 1.77 0.34
C ALA A 155 2.31 2.17 -0.73
N ARG A 156 1.49 3.19 -0.43
CA ARG A 156 0.51 3.72 -1.39
C ARG A 156 1.22 4.41 -2.55
N GLY A 157 0.69 4.20 -3.76
CA GLY A 157 1.26 4.78 -4.97
C GLY A 157 2.67 4.26 -5.32
N LEU A 158 3.18 3.27 -4.58
CA LEU A 158 4.38 2.58 -5.03
C LEU A 158 4.00 1.61 -6.15
N ASP A 159 4.70 1.74 -7.25
CA ASP A 159 4.64 0.81 -8.36
C ASP A 159 5.42 -0.48 -7.99
N ILE A 160 4.78 -1.28 -7.12
CA ILE A 160 5.24 -2.59 -6.67
C ILE A 160 4.06 -3.53 -6.82
N GLU A 161 4.17 -4.40 -7.78
CA GLU A 161 3.16 -5.41 -8.12
C GLU A 161 3.84 -6.76 -8.35
N ASP A 162 3.06 -7.81 -8.47
CA ASP A 162 3.51 -9.18 -8.75
C ASP A 162 4.54 -9.74 -7.75
N LEU A 163 4.42 -9.33 -6.49
CA LEU A 163 5.24 -9.89 -5.43
C LEU A 163 4.82 -11.33 -5.13
N ALA A 164 5.80 -12.19 -4.93
CA ALA A 164 5.53 -13.55 -4.49
C ALA A 164 5.01 -13.58 -3.04
N PHE A 165 5.48 -12.66 -2.18
CA PHE A 165 5.14 -12.65 -0.76
C PHE A 165 4.83 -11.26 -0.22
N VAL A 166 3.73 -11.20 0.54
CA VAL A 166 3.34 -10.03 1.35
C VAL A 166 3.16 -10.48 2.79
N PHE A 167 3.86 -9.82 3.70
CA PHE A 167 3.78 -10.11 5.13
C PHE A 167 3.07 -9.00 5.89
N ASN A 168 1.97 -9.32 6.54
CA ASN A 168 1.33 -8.46 7.51
C ASN A 168 1.98 -8.64 8.89
N TYR A 169 3.19 -8.06 9.11
CA TYR A 169 3.89 -8.10 10.39
C TYR A 169 3.01 -7.53 11.53
N ASN A 170 2.24 -6.51 11.21
CA ASN A 170 1.11 -6.05 11.98
C ASN A 170 -0.14 -6.08 11.11
N LEU A 171 -1.20 -6.68 11.58
CA LEU A 171 -2.50 -6.56 10.92
C LEU A 171 -2.94 -5.09 10.88
N PRO A 172 -3.59 -4.65 9.81
CA PRO A 172 -4.17 -3.32 9.75
C PRO A 172 -5.36 -3.21 10.71
N GLU A 173 -5.67 -1.99 11.14
CA GLU A 173 -6.84 -1.72 11.97
C GLU A 173 -8.14 -1.66 11.14
N VAL A 174 -8.00 -1.30 9.88
CA VAL A 174 -9.09 -1.15 8.91
C VAL A 174 -9.04 -2.34 7.95
N PRO A 175 -10.11 -3.14 7.84
CA PRO A 175 -10.13 -4.34 6.99
C PRO A 175 -9.81 -4.08 5.52
N GLU A 176 -10.24 -2.94 4.98
CA GLU A 176 -9.99 -2.53 3.59
C GLU A 176 -8.49 -2.43 3.30
N TYR A 177 -7.69 -2.02 4.28
CA TYR A 177 -6.23 -1.97 4.12
C TYR A 177 -5.62 -3.35 3.96
N TYR A 178 -6.23 -4.37 4.55
CA TYR A 178 -5.80 -5.75 4.34
C TYR A 178 -5.88 -6.14 2.86
N ILE A 179 -7.01 -5.86 2.22
CA ILE A 179 -7.21 -6.13 0.78
C ILE A 179 -6.18 -5.38 -0.07
N HIS A 180 -5.93 -4.12 0.24
CA HIS A 180 -4.95 -3.31 -0.48
C HIS A 180 -3.51 -3.79 -0.30
N ARG A 181 -3.17 -4.38 0.86
CA ARG A 181 -1.85 -4.97 1.11
C ARG A 181 -1.66 -6.26 0.33
N ILE A 182 -2.61 -7.18 0.42
CA ILE A 182 -2.53 -8.45 -0.30
C ILE A 182 -2.63 -8.26 -1.82
N GLY A 183 -3.33 -7.23 -2.29
CA GLY A 183 -3.39 -6.87 -3.71
C GLY A 183 -2.04 -6.41 -4.32
N ARG A 184 -0.92 -6.48 -3.58
CA ARG A 184 0.45 -6.36 -4.13
C ARG A 184 0.99 -7.69 -4.65
N THR A 185 0.27 -8.79 -4.44
CA THR A 185 0.53 -10.12 -4.99
C THR A 185 -0.70 -10.62 -5.77
N GLY A 186 -0.56 -11.71 -6.51
CA GLY A 186 -1.68 -12.40 -7.16
C GLY A 186 -2.27 -11.72 -8.40
N ARG A 187 -1.65 -10.71 -8.98
CA ARG A 187 -2.20 -9.98 -10.14
C ARG A 187 -1.95 -10.64 -11.50
N ALA A 188 -1.11 -11.63 -11.60
CA ALA A 188 -0.72 -12.22 -12.87
C ALA A 188 -1.11 -13.69 -13.07
N GLY A 189 -2.02 -14.24 -12.26
CA GLY A 189 -2.44 -15.64 -12.41
C GLY A 189 -1.32 -16.66 -12.14
N LYS A 190 -0.33 -16.28 -11.33
CA LYS A 190 0.75 -17.15 -10.85
C LYS A 190 0.50 -17.58 -9.43
#